data_9caf958aa0f47d7869aaeab137162639
#
_entry.id   9caf958aa0f47d7869aaeab137162639
#
_cell.length_a   1.000
_cell.length_b   1.000
_cell.length_c   1.000
_cell.angle_alpha   90.00
_cell.angle_beta   90.00
_cell.angle_gamma   90.00
#
_symmetry.space_group_name_H-M   'P 1'
#
loop_
_entity.id
_entity.type
_entity.pdbx_description
1 polymer ?
#
loop_
_entity_poly.entity_id
_entity_poly.type
_entity_poly.pdbx_seq_one_letter_code
_entity_poly.pdbx_strand_id
1 'polypeptide(L)'
;MCIRDRPRMISGAHQGRLLSIISKIISPTKILEIGTFTGYSTLCLSEGLTKGGRIHTVDINEELYDFQRKYFKKSPFNDNIIQHLGNALEVIPTMDNNFDLIFLDADKNNYPEYLDVLISKLKIGGVLLSDNVLWDGKVLNPISEKDISTKAIVKYNKLLSQREDMDTVILPIRDGLTTVSYTHLRAHETRLN
;
A
#
# COMPACT_ATOMS: atom_id res chain seq x y z
N MET A 1 10.30 18.67 -10.49
CA MET A 1 9.90 18.78 -9.05
C MET A 1 11.06 18.30 -8.19
N CYS A 2 11.56 19.10 -7.25
CA CYS A 2 12.72 18.71 -6.43
C CYS A 2 12.25 17.87 -5.23
N ILE A 3 12.93 16.75 -4.94
CA ILE A 3 12.68 15.91 -3.75
C ILE A 3 12.75 16.75 -2.45
N ARG A 4 13.54 17.82 -2.45
CA ARG A 4 13.63 18.78 -1.34
C ARG A 4 12.33 19.51 -1.02
N ASP A 5 11.42 19.63 -2.00
CA ASP A 5 10.18 20.40 -1.86
C ASP A 5 9.08 19.61 -1.13
N ARG A 6 9.22 18.29 -1.03
CA ARG A 6 8.25 17.40 -0.34
C ARG A 6 8.94 16.31 0.50
N PRO A 7 9.80 16.66 1.47
CA PRO A 7 10.54 15.67 2.27
C PRO A 7 9.62 14.80 3.13
N ARG A 8 8.40 15.25 3.45
CA ARG A 8 7.41 14.49 4.22
C ARG A 8 6.76 13.34 3.45
N MET A 9 6.85 13.31 2.12
CA MET A 9 6.28 12.26 1.28
C MET A 9 7.12 10.98 1.24
N ILE A 10 8.38 11.03 1.71
CA ILE A 10 9.23 9.84 1.77
C ILE A 10 8.87 9.04 3.02
N SER A 11 8.68 7.74 2.88
CA SER A 11 8.35 6.83 4.00
C SER A 11 9.32 6.88 5.18
N GLY A 12 10.54 7.41 4.97
CA GLY A 12 11.55 7.52 6.00
C GLY A 12 12.15 6.18 6.43
N ALA A 13 13.29 6.24 7.16
CA ALA A 13 14.07 5.04 7.50
C ALA A 13 13.29 4.04 8.36
N HIS A 14 12.51 4.50 9.34
CA HIS A 14 11.74 3.64 10.23
C HIS A 14 10.65 2.86 9.48
N GLN A 15 9.83 3.56 8.71
CA GLN A 15 8.75 2.90 7.95
C GLN A 15 9.32 2.00 6.86
N GLY A 16 10.37 2.45 6.14
CA GLY A 16 11.02 1.60 5.13
C GLY A 16 11.57 0.31 5.73
N ARG A 17 12.19 0.37 6.94
CA ARG A 17 12.65 -0.83 7.62
C ARG A 17 11.50 -1.73 8.08
N LEU A 18 10.38 -1.15 8.53
CA LEU A 18 9.18 -1.91 8.87
C LEU A 18 8.61 -2.62 7.64
N LEU A 19 8.46 -1.91 6.51
CA LEU A 19 7.99 -2.51 5.24
C LEU A 19 8.89 -3.67 4.80
N SER A 20 10.21 -3.51 4.90
CA SER A 20 11.18 -4.57 4.63
C SER A 20 10.98 -5.79 5.55
N ILE A 21 10.78 -5.59 6.86
CA ILE A 21 10.57 -6.68 7.82
C ILE A 21 9.25 -7.39 7.54
N ILE A 22 8.16 -6.65 7.32
CA ILE A 22 6.85 -7.23 6.99
C ILE A 22 6.96 -8.05 5.70
N SER A 23 7.58 -7.49 4.66
CA SER A 23 7.79 -8.21 3.40
C SER A 23 8.61 -9.50 3.60
N LYS A 24 9.68 -9.48 4.41
CA LYS A 24 10.47 -10.68 4.74
C LYS A 24 9.68 -11.74 5.51
N ILE A 25 8.80 -11.33 6.41
CA ILE A 25 7.91 -12.26 7.15
C ILE A 25 6.94 -12.94 6.19
N ILE A 26 6.34 -12.18 5.28
CA ILE A 26 5.37 -12.68 4.29
C ILE A 26 6.07 -13.52 3.23
N SER A 27 7.30 -13.17 2.86
CA SER A 27 8.07 -13.81 1.77
C SER A 27 7.27 -13.88 0.46
N PRO A 28 6.82 -12.72 -0.07
CA PRO A 28 5.89 -12.68 -1.19
C PRO A 28 6.54 -13.08 -2.51
N THR A 29 5.76 -13.67 -3.40
CA THR A 29 6.12 -13.87 -4.81
C THR A 29 5.64 -12.72 -5.69
N LYS A 30 4.52 -12.09 -5.31
CA LYS A 30 3.96 -10.94 -6.02
C LYS A 30 3.60 -9.82 -5.05
N ILE A 31 4.17 -8.64 -5.28
CA ILE A 31 3.85 -7.40 -4.55
C ILE A 31 3.23 -6.40 -5.51
N LEU A 32 2.20 -5.68 -5.06
CA LEU A 32 1.66 -4.50 -5.74
C LEU A 32 1.87 -3.28 -4.84
N GLU A 33 2.44 -2.22 -5.39
CA GLU A 33 2.59 -0.92 -4.73
C GLU A 33 1.87 0.15 -5.53
N ILE A 34 1.08 0.98 -4.84
CA ILE A 34 0.40 2.12 -5.42
C ILE A 34 0.96 3.39 -4.77
N GLY A 35 1.64 4.20 -5.59
CA GLY A 35 2.41 5.36 -5.15
C GLY A 35 3.90 5.04 -5.02
N THR A 36 4.62 5.04 -6.15
CA THR A 36 6.08 4.78 -6.20
C THR A 36 6.89 5.95 -5.64
N PHE A 37 6.50 7.18 -5.96
CA PHE A 37 7.19 8.42 -5.66
C PHE A 37 8.70 8.35 -5.99
N THR A 38 9.60 8.21 -5.00
CA THR A 38 11.04 8.08 -5.23
C THR A 38 11.51 6.64 -5.40
N GLY A 39 10.64 5.65 -5.18
CA GLY A 39 10.95 4.22 -5.21
C GLY A 39 11.61 3.68 -3.95
N TYR A 40 11.63 4.45 -2.86
CA TYR A 40 12.25 4.01 -1.61
C TYR A 40 11.49 2.83 -0.97
N SER A 41 10.16 2.95 -0.85
CA SER A 41 9.30 1.86 -0.37
C SER A 41 9.36 0.64 -1.27
N THR A 42 9.40 0.83 -2.60
CA THR A 42 9.60 -0.24 -3.58
C THR A 42 10.82 -1.08 -3.27
N LEU A 43 11.97 -0.43 -3.02
CA LEU A 43 13.22 -1.11 -2.69
C LEU A 43 13.14 -1.83 -1.33
N CYS A 44 12.52 -1.21 -0.32
CA CYS A 44 12.32 -1.81 0.99
C CYS A 44 11.43 -3.06 0.93
N LEU A 45 10.33 -3.00 0.17
CA LEU A 45 9.42 -4.13 -0.03
C LEU A 45 10.10 -5.26 -0.83
N SER A 46 10.96 -4.91 -1.79
CA SER A 46 11.68 -5.88 -2.62
C SER A 46 12.63 -6.77 -1.80
N GLU A 47 13.08 -6.32 -0.62
CA GLU A 47 13.97 -7.10 0.25
C GLU A 47 13.34 -8.42 0.75
N GLY A 48 12.01 -8.53 0.75
CA GLY A 48 11.28 -9.75 1.17
C GLY A 48 10.89 -10.68 0.03
N LEU A 49 11.09 -10.27 -1.23
CA LEU A 49 10.69 -11.09 -2.37
C LEU A 49 11.37 -12.46 -2.35
N THR A 50 10.59 -13.50 -2.64
CA THR A 50 11.13 -14.84 -2.89
C THR A 50 11.95 -14.87 -4.18
N LYS A 51 12.72 -15.94 -4.38
CA LYS A 51 13.51 -16.12 -5.62
C LYS A 51 12.56 -16.12 -6.84
N GLY A 52 12.80 -15.21 -7.77
CA GLY A 52 11.95 -15.02 -8.97
C GLY A 52 10.66 -14.22 -8.72
N GLY A 53 10.43 -13.76 -7.49
CA GLY A 53 9.30 -12.89 -7.17
C GLY A 53 9.41 -11.53 -7.83
N ARG A 54 8.29 -10.82 -7.92
CA ARG A 54 8.19 -9.52 -8.60
C ARG A 54 7.38 -8.52 -7.79
N ILE A 55 7.78 -7.25 -7.89
CA ILE A 55 7.01 -6.11 -7.41
C ILE A 55 6.54 -5.27 -8.60
N HIS A 56 5.26 -5.07 -8.68
CA HIS A 56 4.61 -4.12 -9.58
C HIS A 56 4.39 -2.83 -8.82
N THR A 57 4.96 -1.72 -9.29
CA THR A 57 4.78 -0.40 -8.68
C THR A 57 4.14 0.55 -9.68
N VAL A 58 3.09 1.25 -9.24
CA VAL A 58 2.26 2.12 -10.08
C VAL A 58 2.41 3.56 -9.61
N ASP A 59 2.70 4.48 -10.53
CA ASP A 59 2.72 5.92 -10.27
C ASP A 59 2.11 6.66 -11.47
N ILE A 60 1.42 7.77 -11.19
CA ILE A 60 0.90 8.66 -12.22
C ILE A 60 1.91 9.71 -12.66
N ASN A 61 2.96 9.92 -11.87
CA ASN A 61 3.93 11.00 -12.09
C ASN A 61 5.06 10.58 -13.03
N GLU A 62 4.92 10.93 -14.30
CA GLU A 62 5.92 10.68 -15.34
C GLU A 62 7.28 11.34 -15.07
N GLU A 63 7.32 12.51 -14.40
CA GLU A 63 8.56 13.23 -14.12
C GLU A 63 9.54 12.43 -13.23
N LEU A 64 9.01 11.50 -12.41
CA LEU A 64 9.82 10.68 -11.52
C LEU A 64 10.23 9.33 -12.14
N TYR A 65 9.67 8.94 -13.26
CA TYR A 65 9.89 7.63 -13.86
C TYR A 65 11.37 7.32 -14.10
N ASP A 66 12.08 8.21 -14.78
CA ASP A 66 13.51 8.03 -15.07
C ASP A 66 14.37 8.09 -13.82
N PHE A 67 14.00 8.93 -12.85
CA PHE A 67 14.66 8.99 -11.55
C PHE A 67 14.54 7.65 -10.81
N GLN A 68 13.34 7.12 -10.70
CA GLN A 68 13.07 5.81 -10.09
C GLN A 68 13.87 4.72 -10.82
N ARG A 69 13.79 4.67 -12.15
CA ARG A 69 14.50 3.70 -13.00
C ARG A 69 16.00 3.72 -12.78
N LYS A 70 16.59 4.91 -12.62
CA LYS A 70 18.03 5.08 -12.32
C LYS A 70 18.44 4.40 -11.01
N TYR A 71 17.62 4.50 -9.97
CA TYR A 71 17.92 3.90 -8.67
C TYR A 71 17.61 2.40 -8.64
N PHE A 72 16.55 1.96 -9.30
CA PHE A 72 16.21 0.55 -9.43
C PHE A 72 17.33 -0.23 -10.15
N LYS A 73 17.88 0.34 -11.22
CA LYS A 73 19.04 -0.25 -11.94
C LYS A 73 20.30 -0.44 -11.08
N LYS A 74 20.44 0.36 -10.01
CA LYS A 74 21.58 0.25 -9.08
C LYS A 74 21.33 -0.74 -7.95
N SER A 75 20.11 -1.21 -7.79
CA SER A 75 19.72 -2.14 -6.74
C SER A 75 19.88 -3.60 -7.22
N PRO A 76 20.03 -4.56 -6.28
CA PRO A 76 20.02 -5.97 -6.64
C PRO A 76 18.64 -6.47 -7.11
N PHE A 77 17.61 -5.63 -7.02
CA PHE A 77 16.21 -5.97 -7.35
C PHE A 77 15.76 -5.46 -8.72
N ASN A 78 16.69 -4.93 -9.55
CA ASN A 78 16.34 -4.36 -10.86
C ASN A 78 15.43 -5.26 -11.70
N ASP A 79 15.74 -6.54 -11.76
CA ASP A 79 15.00 -7.50 -12.59
C ASP A 79 13.68 -7.98 -11.96
N ASN A 80 13.47 -7.64 -10.70
CA ASN A 80 12.25 -7.96 -9.96
C ASN A 80 11.21 -6.82 -9.99
N ILE A 81 11.64 -5.58 -10.32
CA ILE A 81 10.79 -4.38 -10.27
C ILE A 81 10.18 -4.09 -11.63
N ILE A 82 8.85 -4.04 -11.68
CA ILE A 82 8.06 -3.69 -12.87
C ILE A 82 7.37 -2.38 -12.60
N GLN A 83 7.78 -1.31 -13.32
CA GLN A 83 7.18 0.00 -13.20
C GLN A 83 5.99 0.14 -14.17
N HIS A 84 4.90 0.69 -13.67
CA HIS A 84 3.72 1.06 -14.44
C HIS A 84 3.49 2.56 -14.30
N LEU A 85 3.37 3.25 -15.40
CA LEU A 85 3.02 4.67 -15.46
C LEU A 85 1.54 4.81 -15.82
N GLY A 86 0.77 5.51 -15.01
CA GLY A 86 -0.64 5.77 -15.27
C GLY A 86 -1.51 5.85 -14.02
N ASN A 87 -2.79 6.10 -14.25
CA ASN A 87 -3.78 6.09 -13.18
C ASN A 87 -3.96 4.67 -12.62
N ALA A 88 -3.76 4.50 -11.34
CA ALA A 88 -3.81 3.18 -10.71
C ALA A 88 -5.19 2.51 -10.84
N LEU A 89 -6.30 3.28 -10.81
CA LEU A 89 -7.65 2.73 -11.01
C LEU A 89 -7.88 2.19 -12.43
N GLU A 90 -7.08 2.61 -13.41
CA GLU A 90 -7.12 2.11 -14.79
C GLU A 90 -6.11 0.98 -15.00
N VAL A 91 -4.93 1.09 -14.40
CA VAL A 91 -3.82 0.14 -14.58
C VAL A 91 -4.06 -1.17 -13.81
N ILE A 92 -4.47 -1.09 -12.53
CA ILE A 92 -4.64 -2.27 -11.66
C ILE A 92 -5.65 -3.29 -12.20
N PRO A 93 -6.83 -2.90 -12.76
CA PRO A 93 -7.77 -3.87 -13.32
C PRO A 93 -7.17 -4.74 -14.43
N THR A 94 -6.19 -4.23 -15.19
CA THR A 94 -5.54 -4.96 -16.29
C THR A 94 -4.49 -5.96 -15.83
N MET A 95 -4.08 -5.90 -14.55
CA MET A 95 -3.08 -6.81 -13.98
C MET A 95 -3.68 -8.15 -13.61
N ASP A 96 -2.81 -9.17 -13.53
CA ASP A 96 -3.15 -10.45 -12.93
C ASP A 96 -3.62 -10.28 -11.47
N ASN A 97 -4.33 -11.28 -10.97
CA ASN A 97 -4.72 -11.38 -9.57
C ASN A 97 -3.64 -12.10 -8.74
N ASN A 98 -3.92 -12.32 -7.44
CA ASN A 98 -3.10 -13.12 -6.51
C ASN A 98 -1.81 -12.43 -6.05
N PHE A 99 -1.89 -11.16 -5.66
CA PHE A 99 -0.81 -10.49 -4.93
C PHE A 99 -0.76 -10.99 -3.48
N ASP A 100 0.42 -11.36 -3.01
CA ASP A 100 0.66 -11.78 -1.62
C ASP A 100 0.71 -10.59 -0.67
N LEU A 101 1.18 -9.43 -1.18
CA LEU A 101 1.33 -8.18 -0.45
C LEU A 101 0.93 -7.01 -1.35
N ILE A 102 0.06 -6.15 -0.84
CA ILE A 102 -0.29 -4.88 -1.49
C ILE A 102 0.07 -3.73 -0.54
N PHE A 103 0.72 -2.68 -1.06
CA PHE A 103 1.03 -1.45 -0.34
C PHE A 103 0.35 -0.27 -1.02
N LEU A 104 -0.54 0.41 -0.30
CA LEU A 104 -1.27 1.59 -0.76
C LEU A 104 -0.71 2.85 -0.10
N ASP A 105 -0.03 3.69 -0.88
CA ASP A 105 0.45 5.02 -0.50
C ASP A 105 0.27 6.02 -1.65
N ALA A 106 -0.95 6.10 -2.17
CA ALA A 106 -1.34 6.97 -3.27
C ALA A 106 -2.09 8.23 -2.78
N ASP A 107 -2.77 8.90 -3.71
CA ASP A 107 -3.64 10.03 -3.42
C ASP A 107 -4.81 9.62 -2.50
N LYS A 108 -4.98 10.37 -1.43
CA LYS A 108 -5.88 9.99 -0.33
C LYS A 108 -7.37 10.13 -0.70
N ASN A 109 -7.68 10.96 -1.68
CA ASN A 109 -9.06 11.16 -2.13
C ASN A 109 -9.70 9.89 -2.70
N ASN A 110 -8.90 9.04 -3.34
CA ASN A 110 -9.37 7.82 -3.99
C ASN A 110 -9.19 6.54 -3.15
N TYR A 111 -8.82 6.66 -1.86
CA TYR A 111 -8.66 5.48 -0.98
C TYR A 111 -9.89 4.58 -0.93
N PRO A 112 -11.14 5.10 -0.82
CA PRO A 112 -12.32 4.25 -0.84
C PRO A 112 -12.49 3.48 -2.16
N GLU A 113 -12.16 4.10 -3.29
CA GLU A 113 -12.26 3.51 -4.62
C GLU A 113 -11.18 2.45 -4.84
N TYR A 114 -9.98 2.65 -4.29
CA TYR A 114 -8.93 1.63 -4.34
C TYR A 114 -9.31 0.36 -3.61
N LEU A 115 -10.07 0.44 -2.51
CA LEU A 115 -10.30 -0.71 -1.62
C LEU A 115 -10.85 -1.93 -2.36
N ASP A 116 -11.95 -1.79 -3.08
CA ASP A 116 -12.59 -2.92 -3.76
C ASP A 116 -11.72 -3.48 -4.89
N VAL A 117 -11.03 -2.59 -5.62
CA VAL A 117 -10.11 -2.99 -6.69
C VAL A 117 -8.94 -3.78 -6.11
N LEU A 118 -8.33 -3.31 -5.01
CA LEU A 118 -7.18 -3.97 -4.39
C LEU A 118 -7.54 -5.31 -3.76
N ILE A 119 -8.70 -5.40 -3.10
CA ILE A 119 -9.19 -6.68 -2.54
C ILE A 119 -9.39 -7.71 -3.63
N SER A 120 -9.94 -7.32 -4.78
CA SER A 120 -10.12 -8.25 -5.91
C SER A 120 -8.81 -8.79 -6.48
N LYS A 121 -7.69 -8.11 -6.20
CA LYS A 121 -6.33 -8.49 -6.63
C LYS A 121 -5.55 -9.23 -5.55
N LEU A 122 -5.98 -9.11 -4.30
CA LEU A 122 -5.30 -9.72 -3.16
C LEU A 122 -5.59 -11.22 -3.10
N LYS A 123 -4.57 -12.00 -2.82
CA LYS A 123 -4.70 -13.44 -2.58
C LYS A 123 -5.36 -13.70 -1.23
N ILE A 124 -6.11 -14.79 -1.09
CA ILE A 124 -6.55 -15.27 0.21
C ILE A 124 -5.31 -15.55 1.08
N GLY A 125 -5.29 -15.01 2.30
CA GLY A 125 -4.13 -15.00 3.18
C GLY A 125 -3.10 -13.91 2.84
N GLY A 126 -3.36 -13.09 1.82
CA GLY A 126 -2.52 -11.95 1.48
C GLY A 126 -2.70 -10.77 2.44
N VAL A 127 -1.77 -9.84 2.38
CA VAL A 127 -1.73 -8.68 3.27
C VAL A 127 -1.87 -7.38 2.48
N LEU A 128 -2.75 -6.49 2.95
CA LEU A 128 -2.86 -5.11 2.47
C LEU A 128 -2.32 -4.17 3.55
N LEU A 129 -1.36 -3.34 3.19
CA LEU A 129 -0.82 -2.24 3.99
C LEU A 129 -1.29 -0.92 3.41
N SER A 130 -1.83 -0.01 4.24
CA SER A 130 -2.26 1.31 3.79
C SER A 130 -1.67 2.41 4.66
N ASP A 131 -0.95 3.35 4.04
CA ASP A 131 -0.26 4.43 4.75
C ASP A 131 -1.16 5.66 4.97
N ASN A 132 -0.82 6.45 5.98
CA ASN A 132 -1.46 7.72 6.37
C ASN A 132 -2.93 7.60 6.77
N VAL A 133 -3.34 6.51 7.40
CA VAL A 133 -4.72 6.28 7.79
C VAL A 133 -5.17 7.10 9.01
N LEU A 134 -4.24 7.70 9.76
CA LEU A 134 -4.51 8.66 10.84
C LEU A 134 -4.57 10.11 10.35
N TRP A 135 -3.95 10.41 9.22
CA TRP A 135 -4.01 11.69 8.51
C TRP A 135 -3.75 12.90 9.42
N ASP A 136 -2.55 12.97 10.01
CA ASP A 136 -2.15 13.98 11.02
C ASP A 136 -3.14 14.08 12.20
N GLY A 137 -3.83 12.97 12.55
CA GLY A 137 -4.86 12.94 13.59
C GLY A 137 -6.19 13.60 13.20
N LYS A 138 -6.33 14.09 11.98
CA LYS A 138 -7.56 14.78 11.52
C LYS A 138 -8.78 13.86 11.52
N VAL A 139 -8.58 12.54 11.37
CA VAL A 139 -9.67 11.55 11.41
C VAL A 139 -10.42 11.51 12.76
N LEU A 140 -9.80 12.04 13.82
CA LEU A 140 -10.37 12.08 15.18
C LEU A 140 -11.12 13.39 15.48
N ASN A 141 -11.08 14.35 14.58
CA ASN A 141 -11.65 15.68 14.78
C ASN A 141 -12.89 15.90 13.90
N PRO A 142 -13.74 16.91 14.20
CA PRO A 142 -14.79 17.34 13.30
C PRO A 142 -14.23 17.70 11.92
N ILE A 143 -14.81 17.12 10.86
CA ILE A 143 -14.28 17.25 9.51
C ILE A 143 -15.00 18.39 8.78
N SER A 144 -14.22 19.34 8.24
CA SER A 144 -14.75 20.38 7.37
C SER A 144 -15.35 19.78 6.08
N GLU A 145 -16.44 20.39 5.59
CA GLU A 145 -17.07 19.96 4.34
C GLU A 145 -16.13 20.04 3.13
N LYS A 146 -15.15 20.93 3.17
CA LYS A 146 -14.17 21.15 2.11
C LYS A 146 -12.96 20.19 2.18
N ASP A 147 -12.79 19.46 3.30
CA ASP A 147 -11.66 18.53 3.47
C ASP A 147 -12.01 17.14 2.89
N ILE A 148 -11.88 17.04 1.56
CA ILE A 148 -12.21 15.83 0.80
C ILE A 148 -11.30 14.68 1.22
N SER A 149 -10.01 14.93 1.42
CA SER A 149 -9.02 13.90 1.75
C SER A 149 -9.32 13.26 3.12
N THR A 150 -9.61 14.07 4.15
CA THR A 150 -9.96 13.54 5.47
C THR A 150 -11.25 12.72 5.42
N LYS A 151 -12.28 13.21 4.68
CA LYS A 151 -13.53 12.45 4.48
C LYS A 151 -13.28 11.10 3.81
N ALA A 152 -12.42 11.07 2.79
CA ALA A 152 -12.08 9.83 2.08
C ALA A 152 -11.36 8.84 2.99
N ILE A 153 -10.37 9.28 3.79
CA ILE A 153 -9.68 8.41 4.74
C ILE A 153 -10.63 7.87 5.82
N VAL A 154 -11.50 8.71 6.39
CA VAL A 154 -12.48 8.24 7.37
C VAL A 154 -13.45 7.23 6.75
N LYS A 155 -13.91 7.46 5.53
CA LYS A 155 -14.74 6.50 4.78
C LYS A 155 -13.99 5.18 4.56
N TYR A 156 -12.72 5.26 4.13
CA TYR A 156 -11.86 4.10 3.92
C TYR A 156 -11.68 3.27 5.20
N ASN A 157 -11.31 3.92 6.31
CA ASN A 157 -11.14 3.26 7.60
C ASN A 157 -12.45 2.58 8.07
N LYS A 158 -13.60 3.23 7.86
CA LYS A 158 -14.92 2.68 8.17
C LYS A 158 -15.25 1.46 7.31
N LEU A 159 -14.99 1.54 5.99
CA LEU A 159 -15.22 0.41 5.08
C LEU A 159 -14.39 -0.81 5.49
N LEU A 160 -13.10 -0.62 5.83
CA LEU A 160 -12.24 -1.70 6.32
C LEU A 160 -12.75 -2.31 7.63
N SER A 161 -13.12 -1.47 8.61
CA SER A 161 -13.60 -1.95 9.92
C SER A 161 -14.91 -2.73 9.87
N GLN A 162 -15.68 -2.58 8.80
CA GLN A 162 -16.95 -3.27 8.59
C GLN A 162 -16.81 -4.60 7.84
N ARG A 163 -15.63 -4.93 7.36
CA ARG A 163 -15.40 -6.17 6.62
C ARG A 163 -15.19 -7.35 7.56
N GLU A 164 -16.01 -8.38 7.39
CA GLU A 164 -15.94 -9.61 8.16
C GLU A 164 -14.91 -10.62 7.59
N ASP A 165 -14.53 -10.43 6.33
CA ASP A 165 -13.55 -11.25 5.61
C ASP A 165 -12.10 -10.78 5.82
N MET A 166 -11.87 -9.83 6.73
CA MET A 166 -10.57 -9.21 6.98
C MET A 166 -10.30 -9.02 8.46
N ASP A 167 -9.08 -9.37 8.88
CA ASP A 167 -8.54 -8.95 10.17
C ASP A 167 -7.73 -7.67 9.98
N THR A 168 -8.14 -6.60 10.68
CA THR A 168 -7.58 -5.26 10.49
C THR A 168 -6.99 -4.73 11.78
N VAL A 169 -5.77 -4.20 11.72
CA VAL A 169 -5.12 -3.47 12.81
C VAL A 169 -4.46 -2.20 12.30
N ILE A 170 -4.53 -1.12 13.09
CA ILE A 170 -3.77 0.11 12.82
C ILE A 170 -2.52 0.12 13.68
N LEU A 171 -1.37 0.17 13.04
CA LEU A 171 -0.10 0.41 13.69
C LEU A 171 0.13 1.92 13.79
N PRO A 172 0.29 2.52 14.99
CA PRO A 172 0.47 3.96 15.16
C PRO A 172 1.91 4.38 14.85
N ILE A 173 2.37 4.08 13.64
CA ILE A 173 3.71 4.40 13.16
C ILE A 173 3.57 5.56 12.17
N ARG A 174 4.30 6.65 12.42
CA ARG A 174 4.20 7.91 11.67
C ARG A 174 2.74 8.40 11.64
N ASP A 175 2.11 8.38 10.47
CA ASP A 175 0.75 8.84 10.23
C ASP A 175 -0.27 7.69 10.16
N GLY A 176 0.07 6.57 10.79
CA GLY A 176 -0.74 5.36 10.87
C GLY A 176 -0.60 4.46 9.65
N LEU A 177 -0.26 3.21 9.90
CA LEU A 177 -0.21 2.15 8.90
C LEU A 177 -1.28 1.11 9.22
N THR A 178 -2.33 1.02 8.39
CA THR A 178 -3.27 -0.09 8.49
C THR A 178 -2.65 -1.34 7.92
N THR A 179 -2.74 -2.42 8.68
CA THR A 179 -2.33 -3.76 8.25
C THR A 179 -3.56 -4.64 8.24
N VAL A 180 -3.87 -5.22 7.10
CA VAL A 180 -5.05 -6.05 6.87
C VAL A 180 -4.60 -7.42 6.40
N SER A 181 -5.09 -8.47 7.03
CA SER A 181 -4.98 -9.85 6.54
C SER A 181 -6.30 -10.26 5.91
N TYR A 182 -6.27 -10.67 4.63
CA TYR A 182 -7.45 -11.15 3.92
C TYR A 182 -7.70 -12.61 4.27
N THR A 183 -8.70 -12.84 5.13
CA THR A 183 -9.12 -14.19 5.51
C THR A 183 -10.44 -14.50 4.81
N HIS A 184 -10.48 -15.55 3.99
CA HIS A 184 -11.75 -15.96 3.39
C HIS A 184 -12.68 -16.47 4.48
N LEU A 185 -13.84 -15.79 4.67
CA LEU A 185 -14.92 -16.10 5.60
C LEU A 185 -14.48 -16.87 6.86
N ARG A 186 -14.51 -16.22 8.02
CA ARG A 186 -14.47 -16.96 9.29
C ARG A 186 -15.54 -18.05 9.21
N ALA A 187 -15.13 -19.32 9.09
CA ALA A 187 -15.98 -20.39 9.53
C ALA A 187 -16.45 -19.98 10.92
N HIS A 188 -17.75 -19.92 11.16
CA HIS A 188 -18.35 -19.57 12.44
C HIS A 188 -17.55 -20.24 13.55
N GLU A 189 -16.65 -19.51 14.21
CA GLU A 189 -16.19 -19.92 15.51
C GLU A 189 -17.44 -19.89 16.39
N THR A 190 -18.00 -21.06 16.62
CA THR A 190 -18.98 -21.29 17.66
C THR A 190 -18.37 -20.68 18.92
N ARG A 191 -18.91 -19.55 19.34
CA ARG A 191 -18.64 -19.01 20.67
C ARG A 191 -18.97 -20.12 21.63
N LEU A 192 -17.94 -20.82 22.11
CA LEU A 192 -18.06 -21.67 23.27
C LEU A 192 -18.38 -20.72 24.44
N ASN A 193 -19.64 -20.74 24.86
CA ASN A 193 -20.12 -20.13 26.10
C ASN A 193 -19.39 -20.77 27.30
#